data_36d446417823c20adefa6af4450b9179
#
_entry.id   36d446417823c20adefa6af4450b9179
#
_cell.length_a   1.000
_cell.length_b   1.000
_cell.length_c   1.000
_cell.angle_alpha   90.00
_cell.angle_beta   90.00
_cell.angle_gamma   90.00
#
_symmetry.space_group_name_H-M   'P 1'
#
loop_
_entity.id
_entity.type
_entity.pdbx_description
1 polymer ?
#
loop_
_entity_poly.entity_id
_entity_poly.type
_entity_poly.pdbx_seq_one_letter_code
_entity_poly.pdbx_strand_id
1 'polypeptide(L)'
;MKAAPATMRINRHSVTLRAPLPNESVSNDLRMLSYRLRVFDSILHDLIGEAAGRSYVDLGAGPLPFALRAQKAGFKVTAADARPPWTGRSPDGMTVVQADVRQFDLSDYDVIGIVGLLYHLRREEQVDLLHRCAARPTIIDTEVYCPELVASLGIASPRLYPIRLEHGIEGAIMTETGDLWSSHGNDESFWPTEATLIDMVRDLGWTRMTMVEPPYLSRFGRRRFYVLQ
;
A
#
# COMPACT_ATOMS: atom_id res chain seq x y z
N MET A 1 -4.69 -6.24 33.52
CA MET A 1 -3.27 -5.97 33.18
C MET A 1 -3.19 -5.90 31.67
N LYS A 2 -2.89 -4.73 31.06
CA LYS A 2 -2.55 -4.66 29.64
C LYS A 2 -1.19 -5.34 29.47
N ALA A 3 -1.10 -6.34 28.60
CA ALA A 3 0.19 -6.92 28.22
C ALA A 3 1.11 -5.80 27.73
N ALA A 4 2.39 -5.87 28.08
CA ALA A 4 3.37 -4.94 27.54
C ALA A 4 3.32 -4.99 26.00
N PRO A 5 3.36 -3.85 25.31
CA PRO A 5 3.32 -3.84 23.86
C PRO A 5 4.46 -4.70 23.32
N ALA A 6 4.15 -5.61 22.42
CA ALA A 6 5.16 -6.43 21.76
C ALA A 6 6.18 -5.51 21.08
N THR A 7 7.48 -5.79 21.26
CA THR A 7 8.53 -5.01 20.62
C THR A 7 8.54 -5.33 19.13
N MET A 8 8.03 -4.45 18.30
CA MET A 8 8.08 -4.61 16.85
C MET A 8 9.52 -4.36 16.34
N ARG A 9 10.07 -5.30 15.56
CA ARG A 9 11.35 -5.14 14.89
C ARG A 9 11.15 -4.40 13.56
N ILE A 10 11.87 -3.30 13.38
CA ILE A 10 11.88 -2.54 12.11
C ILE A 10 13.18 -2.87 11.39
N ASN A 11 13.05 -3.42 10.18
CA ASN A 11 14.15 -3.70 9.27
C ASN A 11 14.14 -2.72 8.08
N ARG A 12 15.27 -2.62 7.38
CA ARG A 12 15.37 -1.90 6.11
C ARG A 12 15.84 -2.87 5.03
N HIS A 13 15.21 -2.83 3.87
CA HIS A 13 15.57 -3.63 2.71
C HIS A 13 15.86 -2.70 1.52
N SER A 14 17.09 -2.75 1.03
CA SER A 14 17.51 -1.91 -0.11
C SER A 14 17.32 -2.65 -1.41
N VAL A 15 16.54 -2.06 -2.32
CA VAL A 15 16.33 -2.58 -3.67
C VAL A 15 17.30 -1.92 -4.63
N THR A 16 18.16 -2.73 -5.25
CA THR A 16 19.06 -2.26 -6.31
C THR A 16 18.37 -2.39 -7.66
N LEU A 17 18.03 -1.28 -8.26
CA LEU A 17 17.47 -1.26 -9.61
C LEU A 17 18.60 -1.42 -10.63
N ARG A 18 18.68 -2.57 -11.29
CA ARG A 18 19.75 -2.90 -12.27
C ARG A 18 19.66 -2.11 -13.57
N ALA A 19 18.57 -1.44 -13.84
CA ALA A 19 18.39 -0.61 -15.03
C ALA A 19 17.99 0.80 -14.62
N PRO A 20 18.43 1.84 -15.35
CA PRO A 20 18.01 3.20 -15.09
C PRO A 20 16.49 3.30 -15.21
N LEU A 21 15.90 4.22 -14.45
CA LEU A 21 14.52 4.60 -14.65
C LEU A 21 14.32 5.08 -16.09
N PRO A 22 13.12 4.94 -16.67
CA PRO A 22 12.83 5.50 -17.99
C PRO A 22 13.27 6.97 -18.04
N ASN A 23 13.80 7.39 -19.17
CA ASN A 23 14.30 8.75 -19.34
C ASN A 23 13.16 9.80 -19.21
N GLU A 24 13.53 11.07 -19.20
CA GLU A 24 12.62 12.18 -18.96
C GLU A 24 11.48 12.34 -19.99
N SER A 25 11.57 11.68 -21.16
CA SER A 25 10.51 11.69 -22.16
C SER A 25 9.26 10.89 -21.77
N VAL A 26 9.35 10.05 -20.75
CA VAL A 26 8.22 9.27 -20.22
C VAL A 26 7.52 10.07 -19.13
N SER A 27 6.17 10.07 -19.13
CA SER A 27 5.41 10.77 -18.10
C SER A 27 5.80 10.32 -16.68
N ASN A 28 5.71 11.23 -15.71
CA ASN A 28 6.03 10.92 -14.32
C ASN A 28 5.24 9.72 -13.80
N ASP A 29 3.97 9.60 -14.18
CA ASP A 29 3.11 8.51 -13.72
C ASP A 29 3.57 7.15 -14.24
N LEU A 30 3.99 7.07 -15.51
CA LEU A 30 4.55 5.84 -16.08
C LEU A 30 5.91 5.49 -15.48
N ARG A 31 6.76 6.48 -15.21
CA ARG A 31 8.04 6.27 -14.51
C ARG A 31 7.82 5.73 -13.11
N MET A 32 6.86 6.31 -12.38
CA MET A 32 6.50 5.89 -11.04
C MET A 32 5.95 4.47 -11.02
N LEU A 33 5.05 4.14 -11.96
CA LEU A 33 4.54 2.78 -12.08
C LEU A 33 5.67 1.78 -12.39
N SER A 34 6.55 2.08 -13.34
CA SER A 34 7.69 1.23 -13.67
C SER A 34 8.61 1.00 -12.48
N TYR A 35 8.89 2.04 -11.69
CA TYR A 35 9.66 1.93 -10.46
C TYR A 35 8.96 1.01 -9.45
N ARG A 36 7.70 1.28 -9.15
CA ARG A 36 6.91 0.51 -8.20
C ARG A 36 6.83 -0.97 -8.57
N LEU A 37 6.67 -1.30 -9.84
CA LEU A 37 6.63 -2.68 -10.32
C LEU A 37 7.96 -3.41 -10.08
N ARG A 38 9.10 -2.75 -10.30
CA ARG A 38 10.42 -3.35 -10.04
C ARG A 38 10.67 -3.57 -8.55
N VAL A 39 10.27 -2.61 -7.72
CA VAL A 39 10.35 -2.76 -6.26
C VAL A 39 9.46 -3.91 -5.80
N PHE A 40 8.25 -3.99 -6.32
CA PHE A 40 7.32 -5.06 -6.00
C PHE A 40 7.85 -6.45 -6.41
N ASP A 41 8.44 -6.59 -7.61
CA ASP A 41 9.09 -7.83 -8.03
C ASP A 41 10.20 -8.25 -7.05
N SER A 42 11.03 -7.30 -6.60
CA SER A 42 12.07 -7.56 -5.60
C SER A 42 11.49 -7.98 -4.25
N ILE A 43 10.41 -7.34 -3.80
CA ILE A 43 9.72 -7.71 -2.56
C ILE A 43 9.19 -9.14 -2.64
N LEU A 44 8.54 -9.51 -3.74
CA LEU A 44 8.04 -10.87 -3.91
C LEU A 44 9.17 -11.89 -3.85
N HIS A 45 10.29 -11.61 -4.51
CA HIS A 45 11.44 -12.51 -4.56
C HIS A 45 12.20 -12.57 -3.22
N ASP A 46 12.56 -11.41 -2.64
CA ASP A 46 13.53 -11.33 -1.56
C ASP A 46 12.90 -11.43 -0.16
N LEU A 47 11.65 -10.97 0.00
CA LEU A 47 10.99 -10.85 1.30
C LEU A 47 9.81 -11.80 1.49
N ILE A 48 9.08 -12.12 0.42
CA ILE A 48 7.94 -13.05 0.46
C ILE A 48 8.38 -14.48 0.14
N GLY A 49 9.33 -14.64 -0.79
CA GLY A 49 9.91 -15.92 -1.16
C GLY A 49 9.01 -16.76 -2.07
N GLU A 50 9.07 -18.08 -1.93
CA GLU A 50 8.41 -19.01 -2.83
C GLU A 50 6.91 -18.75 -2.97
N ALA A 51 6.46 -18.66 -4.22
CA ALA A 51 5.08 -18.35 -4.59
C ALA A 51 4.24 -19.58 -4.94
N ALA A 52 4.90 -20.68 -5.33
CA ALA A 52 4.25 -21.87 -5.86
C ALA A 52 3.20 -22.44 -4.88
N GLY A 53 1.96 -22.50 -5.34
CA GLY A 53 0.83 -23.03 -4.56
C GLY A 53 0.21 -22.05 -3.57
N ARG A 54 0.85 -20.91 -3.29
CA ARG A 54 0.34 -19.89 -2.35
C ARG A 54 -0.67 -18.97 -3.03
N SER A 55 -1.65 -18.55 -2.25
CA SER A 55 -2.66 -17.58 -2.66
C SER A 55 -2.21 -16.15 -2.34
N TYR A 56 -2.50 -15.21 -3.25
CA TYR A 56 -2.26 -13.78 -3.09
C TYR A 56 -3.52 -13.01 -3.44
N VAL A 57 -3.87 -12.02 -2.64
CA VAL A 57 -4.91 -11.06 -2.97
C VAL A 57 -4.32 -9.67 -3.16
N ASP A 58 -4.71 -9.00 -4.25
CA ASP A 58 -4.43 -7.59 -4.53
C ASP A 58 -5.68 -6.77 -4.21
N LEU A 59 -5.62 -5.99 -3.12
CA LEU A 59 -6.72 -5.17 -2.65
C LEU A 59 -6.63 -3.76 -3.27
N GLY A 60 -7.72 -3.31 -3.89
CA GLY A 60 -7.72 -2.08 -4.68
C GLY A 60 -6.90 -2.24 -5.95
N ALA A 61 -7.07 -3.37 -6.65
CA ALA A 61 -6.19 -3.83 -7.72
C ALA A 61 -6.20 -2.92 -8.97
N GLY A 62 -7.23 -2.07 -9.14
CA GLY A 62 -7.35 -1.13 -10.25
C GLY A 62 -7.11 -1.78 -11.61
N PRO A 63 -6.15 -1.27 -12.43
CA PRO A 63 -5.81 -1.84 -13.74
C PRO A 63 -4.93 -3.10 -13.67
N LEU A 64 -4.82 -3.76 -12.53
CA LEU A 64 -4.19 -5.06 -12.28
C LEU A 64 -2.65 -5.15 -12.41
N PRO A 65 -1.85 -4.08 -12.43
CA PRO A 65 -0.43 -4.20 -12.74
C PRO A 65 0.35 -5.03 -11.70
N PHE A 66 -0.02 -4.96 -10.42
CA PHE A 66 0.62 -5.70 -9.32
C PHE A 66 0.08 -7.13 -9.23
N ALA A 67 -1.22 -7.33 -9.44
CA ALA A 67 -1.84 -8.65 -9.54
C ALA A 67 -1.18 -9.49 -10.64
N LEU A 68 -0.94 -8.91 -11.84
CA LEU A 68 -0.24 -9.57 -12.93
C LEU A 68 1.22 -9.92 -12.59
N ARG A 69 1.90 -9.10 -11.78
CA ARG A 69 3.26 -9.41 -11.30
C ARG A 69 3.26 -10.57 -10.31
N ALA A 70 2.31 -10.58 -9.37
CA ALA A 70 2.16 -11.69 -8.44
C ALA A 70 1.82 -13.01 -9.17
N GLN A 71 0.93 -12.95 -10.16
CA GLN A 71 0.63 -14.12 -11.01
C GLN A 71 1.87 -14.61 -11.76
N LYS A 72 2.63 -13.71 -12.38
CA LYS A 72 3.89 -14.04 -13.05
C LYS A 72 4.93 -14.66 -12.11
N ALA A 73 4.94 -14.26 -10.84
CA ALA A 73 5.78 -14.83 -9.80
C ALA A 73 5.34 -16.26 -9.38
N GLY A 74 4.13 -16.70 -9.77
CA GLY A 74 3.64 -18.06 -9.52
C GLY A 74 2.55 -18.17 -8.45
N PHE A 75 2.04 -17.05 -7.93
CA PHE A 75 0.91 -17.06 -7.00
C PHE A 75 -0.42 -17.39 -7.70
N LYS A 76 -1.34 -18.01 -6.95
CA LYS A 76 -2.76 -18.02 -7.29
C LYS A 76 -3.35 -16.68 -6.89
N VAL A 77 -3.75 -15.86 -7.86
CA VAL A 77 -4.09 -14.45 -7.63
C VAL A 77 -5.58 -14.21 -7.66
N THR A 78 -6.06 -13.48 -6.65
CA THR A 78 -7.35 -12.79 -6.66
C THR A 78 -7.10 -11.29 -6.65
N ALA A 79 -7.71 -10.56 -7.58
CA ALA A 79 -7.70 -9.11 -7.63
C ALA A 79 -9.08 -8.59 -7.20
N ALA A 80 -9.12 -7.79 -6.13
CA ALA A 80 -10.35 -7.23 -5.59
C ALA A 80 -10.35 -5.71 -5.71
N ASP A 81 -11.41 -5.12 -6.26
CA ASP A 81 -11.59 -3.68 -6.36
C ASP A 81 -13.07 -3.33 -6.18
N ALA A 82 -13.38 -2.21 -5.54
CA ALA A 82 -14.76 -1.76 -5.38
C ALA A 82 -15.40 -1.31 -6.70
N ARG A 83 -14.56 -0.93 -7.67
CA ARG A 83 -14.99 -0.55 -9.01
C ARG A 83 -15.07 -1.77 -9.94
N PRO A 84 -15.90 -1.71 -10.99
CA PRO A 84 -15.90 -2.75 -12.01
C PRO A 84 -14.51 -2.97 -12.64
N PRO A 85 -14.20 -4.19 -13.10
CA PRO A 85 -12.91 -4.47 -13.73
C PRO A 85 -12.62 -3.54 -14.90
N TRP A 86 -11.47 -2.86 -14.87
CA TRP A 86 -11.05 -1.89 -15.88
C TRP A 86 -10.90 -2.47 -17.28
N THR A 87 -10.58 -3.74 -17.37
CA THR A 87 -10.32 -4.41 -18.64
C THR A 87 -11.55 -5.12 -19.22
N GLY A 88 -12.67 -5.15 -18.49
CA GLY A 88 -13.88 -5.91 -18.86
C GLY A 88 -13.67 -7.42 -18.96
N ARG A 89 -12.44 -7.91 -18.75
CA ARG A 89 -12.07 -9.32 -18.78
C ARG A 89 -11.09 -9.65 -17.67
N SER A 90 -11.28 -10.80 -17.04
CA SER A 90 -10.24 -11.35 -16.13
C SER A 90 -9.10 -11.93 -16.98
N PRO A 91 -7.83 -11.65 -16.62
CA PRO A 91 -6.69 -12.38 -17.20
C PRO A 91 -6.83 -13.89 -16.96
N ASP A 92 -6.32 -14.70 -17.89
CA ASP A 92 -6.36 -16.15 -17.76
C ASP A 92 -5.68 -16.60 -16.47
N GLY A 93 -6.37 -17.48 -15.72
CA GLY A 93 -5.88 -18.01 -14.45
C GLY A 93 -5.89 -17.03 -13.26
N MET A 94 -6.52 -15.86 -13.39
CA MET A 94 -6.70 -14.89 -12.30
C MET A 94 -8.19 -14.74 -11.96
N THR A 95 -8.51 -14.69 -10.67
CA THR A 95 -9.84 -14.33 -10.20
C THR A 95 -9.93 -12.83 -10.05
N VAL A 96 -10.91 -12.17 -10.68
CA VAL A 96 -11.16 -10.74 -10.50
C VAL A 96 -12.56 -10.57 -9.92
N VAL A 97 -12.64 -9.89 -8.78
CA VAL A 97 -13.91 -9.67 -8.05
C VAL A 97 -14.16 -8.19 -7.81
N GLN A 98 -15.39 -7.78 -8.03
CA GLN A 98 -15.83 -6.47 -7.59
C GLN A 98 -16.26 -6.58 -6.12
N ALA A 99 -15.46 -5.98 -5.23
CA ALA A 99 -15.70 -6.05 -3.80
C ALA A 99 -15.12 -4.85 -3.07
N ASP A 100 -15.81 -4.41 -2.03
CA ASP A 100 -15.32 -3.41 -1.11
C ASP A 100 -14.34 -4.04 -0.12
N VAL A 101 -13.12 -3.54 -0.11
CA VAL A 101 -12.03 -4.06 0.74
C VAL A 101 -12.35 -3.98 2.24
N ARG A 102 -13.25 -3.07 2.63
CA ARG A 102 -13.73 -2.93 4.02
C ARG A 102 -14.50 -4.15 4.51
N GLN A 103 -15.07 -4.94 3.60
CA GLN A 103 -15.90 -6.11 3.91
C GLN A 103 -15.37 -7.40 3.27
N PHE A 104 -14.29 -7.32 2.50
CA PHE A 104 -13.73 -8.46 1.78
C PHE A 104 -13.10 -9.46 2.74
N ASP A 105 -13.46 -10.74 2.62
CA ASP A 105 -12.87 -11.82 3.44
C ASP A 105 -11.43 -12.12 3.01
N LEU A 106 -10.52 -12.09 3.97
CA LEU A 106 -9.09 -12.32 3.77
C LEU A 106 -8.64 -13.72 4.23
N SER A 107 -9.54 -14.56 4.76
CA SER A 107 -9.20 -15.82 5.43
C SER A 107 -8.43 -16.80 4.55
N ASP A 108 -8.71 -16.83 3.26
CA ASP A 108 -8.19 -17.83 2.32
C ASP A 108 -6.88 -17.42 1.62
N TYR A 109 -6.27 -16.32 2.05
CA TYR A 109 -5.07 -15.80 1.39
C TYR A 109 -3.82 -15.94 2.26
N ASP A 110 -2.74 -16.42 1.63
CA ASP A 110 -1.42 -16.57 2.27
C ASP A 110 -0.62 -15.27 2.27
N VAL A 111 -0.87 -14.39 1.32
CA VAL A 111 -0.19 -13.10 1.16
C VAL A 111 -1.19 -12.04 0.75
N ILE A 112 -1.10 -10.87 1.35
CA ILE A 112 -2.01 -9.75 1.08
C ILE A 112 -1.23 -8.58 0.49
N GLY A 113 -1.73 -8.02 -0.60
CA GLY A 113 -1.27 -6.77 -1.21
C GLY A 113 -2.24 -5.62 -0.95
N ILE A 114 -1.72 -4.53 -0.40
CA ILE A 114 -2.42 -3.25 -0.22
C ILE A 114 -1.60 -2.20 -0.98
N VAL A 115 -1.62 -2.30 -2.31
CA VAL A 115 -0.67 -1.56 -3.16
C VAL A 115 -1.36 -0.36 -3.80
N GLY A 116 -1.17 0.81 -3.20
CA GLY A 116 -1.79 2.04 -3.68
C GLY A 116 -3.21 2.26 -3.17
N LEU A 117 -3.59 1.62 -2.08
CA LEU A 117 -4.94 1.67 -1.54
C LEU A 117 -5.01 2.34 -0.16
N LEU A 118 -4.07 2.05 0.75
CA LEU A 118 -4.23 2.39 2.17
C LEU A 118 -4.54 3.88 2.39
N TYR A 119 -3.87 4.76 1.67
CA TYR A 119 -4.05 6.21 1.75
C TYR A 119 -5.37 6.72 1.15
N HIS A 120 -6.23 5.85 0.61
CA HIS A 120 -7.60 6.16 0.18
C HIS A 120 -8.65 5.81 1.25
N LEU A 121 -8.23 5.25 2.36
CA LEU A 121 -9.10 4.84 3.45
C LEU A 121 -9.09 5.88 4.57
N ARG A 122 -10.20 5.97 5.30
CA ARG A 122 -10.24 6.70 6.57
C ARG A 122 -9.37 5.99 7.60
N ARG A 123 -8.95 6.70 8.63
CA ARG A 123 -8.07 6.14 9.66
C ARG A 123 -8.61 4.84 10.27
N GLU A 124 -9.88 4.83 10.64
CA GLU A 124 -10.54 3.67 11.27
C GLU A 124 -10.59 2.48 10.31
N GLU A 125 -10.82 2.74 9.03
CA GLU A 125 -10.81 1.71 7.97
C GLU A 125 -9.40 1.16 7.73
N GLN A 126 -8.35 2.00 7.83
CA GLN A 126 -6.96 1.55 7.78
C GLN A 126 -6.63 0.62 8.95
N VAL A 127 -7.01 1.00 10.17
CA VAL A 127 -6.80 0.21 11.38
C VAL A 127 -7.52 -1.14 11.27
N ASP A 128 -8.79 -1.14 10.84
CA ASP A 128 -9.56 -2.36 10.66
C ASP A 128 -8.95 -3.28 9.60
N LEU A 129 -8.61 -2.74 8.43
CA LEU A 129 -7.99 -3.50 7.35
C LEU A 129 -6.66 -4.13 7.80
N LEU A 130 -5.78 -3.36 8.43
CA LEU A 130 -4.50 -3.84 8.93
C LEU A 130 -4.67 -4.90 10.03
N HIS A 131 -5.68 -4.76 10.90
CA HIS A 131 -6.02 -5.76 11.89
C HIS A 131 -6.48 -7.08 11.25
N ARG A 132 -7.33 -7.02 10.22
CA ARG A 132 -7.79 -8.21 9.48
C ARG A 132 -6.66 -8.89 8.67
N CYS A 133 -5.63 -8.14 8.30
CA CYS A 133 -4.43 -8.69 7.66
C CYS A 133 -3.48 -9.39 8.65
N ALA A 134 -3.63 -9.18 9.96
CA ALA A 134 -2.73 -9.71 10.97
C ALA A 134 -2.50 -11.23 10.83
N ALA A 135 -1.28 -11.67 11.14
CA ALA A 135 -0.77 -13.03 10.97
C ALA A 135 -0.51 -13.49 9.52
N ARG A 136 -0.64 -12.61 8.52
CA ARG A 136 -0.28 -12.93 7.13
C ARG A 136 0.74 -11.94 6.60
N PRO A 137 1.77 -12.36 5.86
CA PRO A 137 2.65 -11.43 5.15
C PRO A 137 1.83 -10.44 4.33
N THR A 138 2.01 -9.14 4.61
CA THR A 138 1.26 -8.07 3.96
C THR A 138 2.21 -7.07 3.32
N ILE A 139 2.03 -6.83 2.03
CA ILE A 139 2.79 -5.85 1.24
C ILE A 139 1.95 -4.58 1.15
N ILE A 140 2.48 -3.48 1.65
CA ILE A 140 1.82 -2.17 1.60
C ILE A 140 2.65 -1.25 0.73
N ASP A 141 2.02 -0.53 -0.20
CA ASP A 141 2.59 0.64 -0.86
C ASP A 141 1.67 1.82 -0.64
N THR A 142 2.12 2.81 0.12
CA THR A 142 1.27 3.91 0.55
C THR A 142 1.99 5.25 0.54
N GLU A 143 1.22 6.30 0.35
CA GLU A 143 1.64 7.66 0.67
C GLU A 143 1.77 7.80 2.19
N VAL A 144 2.78 8.53 2.63
CA VAL A 144 2.91 8.99 4.01
C VAL A 144 3.05 10.51 4.04
N TYR A 145 2.33 11.14 4.94
CA TYR A 145 2.43 12.57 5.12
C TYR A 145 3.80 12.95 5.68
N CYS A 146 4.50 13.84 4.98
CA CYS A 146 5.82 14.33 5.35
C CYS A 146 5.80 15.86 5.28
N PRO A 147 5.55 16.54 6.41
CA PRO A 147 5.37 18.00 6.43
C PRO A 147 6.59 18.77 5.89
N GLU A 148 7.80 18.26 6.13
CA GLU A 148 9.03 18.88 5.63
C GLU A 148 9.13 18.84 4.10
N LEU A 149 8.71 17.74 3.48
CA LEU A 149 8.68 17.61 2.02
C LEU A 149 7.58 18.49 1.42
N VAL A 150 6.40 18.50 2.02
CA VAL A 150 5.29 19.35 1.57
C VAL A 150 5.73 20.82 1.58
N ALA A 151 6.38 21.27 2.66
CA ALA A 151 6.88 22.62 2.78
C ALA A 151 8.03 22.92 1.78
N SER A 152 9.00 22.02 1.64
CA SER A 152 10.19 22.25 0.81
C SER A 152 9.90 22.19 -0.70
N LEU A 153 8.94 21.39 -1.12
CA LEU A 153 8.57 21.23 -2.52
C LEU A 153 7.46 22.19 -2.95
N GLY A 154 6.94 23.00 -2.03
CA GLY A 154 5.82 23.90 -2.31
C GLY A 154 4.53 23.13 -2.69
N ILE A 155 4.44 21.86 -2.30
CA ILE A 155 3.28 21.01 -2.58
C ILE A 155 2.16 21.38 -1.59
N ALA A 156 1.62 22.55 -1.71
CA ALA A 156 0.37 22.89 -1.05
C ALA A 156 -0.78 22.39 -1.90
N SER A 157 -1.21 21.15 -1.70
CA SER A 157 -2.51 20.75 -2.20
C SER A 157 -3.56 21.38 -1.31
N PRO A 158 -4.51 22.18 -1.83
CA PRO A 158 -5.60 22.75 -1.03
C PRO A 158 -6.53 21.66 -0.46
N ARG A 159 -6.32 20.41 -0.84
CA ARG A 159 -7.09 19.25 -0.38
C ARG A 159 -6.41 18.45 0.71
N LEU A 160 -5.15 18.76 1.08
CA LEU A 160 -4.37 18.03 2.08
C LEU A 160 -4.21 18.90 3.33
N TYR A 161 -4.88 18.51 4.42
CA TYR A 161 -4.91 19.25 5.67
C TYR A 161 -4.14 18.49 6.75
N PRO A 162 -3.06 19.08 7.32
CA PRO A 162 -2.36 18.46 8.44
C PRO A 162 -3.28 18.36 9.67
N ILE A 163 -3.22 17.23 10.35
CA ILE A 163 -3.94 17.01 11.59
C ILE A 163 -3.02 16.41 12.65
N ARG A 164 -3.31 16.75 13.89
CA ARG A 164 -2.77 16.08 15.08
C ARG A 164 -3.93 15.70 15.98
N LEU A 165 -4.07 14.41 16.22
CA LEU A 165 -5.08 13.83 17.09
C LEU A 165 -4.48 13.49 18.45
N GLU A 166 -5.33 13.09 19.39
CA GLU A 166 -4.90 12.61 20.69
C GLU A 166 -3.93 11.42 20.56
N HIS A 167 -3.16 11.18 21.62
CA HIS A 167 -2.17 10.09 21.70
C HIS A 167 -1.03 10.16 20.66
N GLY A 168 -0.71 11.36 20.16
CA GLY A 168 0.43 11.57 19.27
C GLY A 168 0.21 11.10 17.82
N ILE A 169 -1.04 10.87 17.43
CA ILE A 169 -1.39 10.52 16.04
C ILE A 169 -1.25 11.76 15.17
N GLU A 170 -0.32 11.71 14.22
CA GLU A 170 -0.05 12.80 13.28
C GLU A 170 -0.22 12.33 11.83
N GLY A 171 -0.73 13.22 11.01
CA GLY A 171 -0.93 12.95 9.58
C GLY A 171 -1.60 14.10 8.87
N ALA A 172 -2.25 13.79 7.77
CA ALA A 172 -3.10 14.74 7.05
C ALA A 172 -4.39 14.07 6.62
N ILE A 173 -5.43 14.87 6.48
CA ILE A 173 -6.67 14.47 5.79
C ILE A 173 -6.58 14.94 4.34
N MET A 174 -6.85 14.04 3.41
CA MET A 174 -7.01 14.33 2.00
C MET A 174 -8.49 14.39 1.67
N THR A 175 -8.97 15.50 1.11
CA THR A 175 -10.32 15.57 0.53
C THR A 175 -10.31 14.85 -0.81
N GLU A 176 -11.13 13.83 -0.94
CA GLU A 176 -11.25 13.02 -2.14
C GLU A 176 -12.14 13.72 -3.19
N THR A 177 -11.90 13.44 -4.45
CA THR A 177 -12.59 14.12 -5.57
C THR A 177 -13.72 13.30 -6.16
N GLY A 178 -13.84 12.01 -5.76
CA GLY A 178 -14.81 11.09 -6.33
C GLY A 178 -14.52 10.65 -7.77
N ASP A 179 -13.38 11.08 -8.35
CA ASP A 179 -12.95 10.63 -9.67
C ASP A 179 -12.40 9.19 -9.62
N LEU A 180 -12.03 8.67 -10.80
CA LEU A 180 -11.59 7.30 -10.98
C LEU A 180 -10.33 6.93 -10.18
N TRP A 181 -9.49 7.92 -9.86
CA TRP A 181 -8.22 7.76 -9.14
C TRP A 181 -8.31 8.14 -7.66
N SER A 182 -9.51 8.54 -7.23
CA SER A 182 -9.83 8.93 -5.87
C SER A 182 -10.34 7.73 -5.06
N SER A 183 -10.60 7.92 -3.78
CA SER A 183 -11.22 6.91 -2.94
C SER A 183 -12.60 6.50 -3.49
N HIS A 184 -12.97 5.26 -3.27
CA HIS A 184 -14.33 4.78 -3.54
C HIS A 184 -15.17 4.86 -2.27
N GLY A 185 -16.23 5.71 -2.31
CA GLY A 185 -17.19 5.83 -1.23
C GLY A 185 -16.74 6.61 0.02
N ASN A 186 -15.55 7.26 -0.04
CA ASN A 186 -15.10 8.19 0.99
C ASN A 186 -14.96 9.60 0.42
N ASP A 187 -15.39 10.59 1.18
CA ASP A 187 -15.16 12.01 0.88
C ASP A 187 -13.81 12.49 1.38
N GLU A 188 -13.24 11.76 2.33
CA GLU A 188 -11.97 12.04 2.97
C GLU A 188 -11.18 10.74 3.20
N SER A 189 -9.86 10.85 3.13
CA SER A 189 -8.93 9.78 3.47
C SER A 189 -7.84 10.28 4.43
N PHE A 190 -7.21 9.34 5.16
CA PHE A 190 -6.17 9.67 6.13
C PHE A 190 -4.79 9.27 5.62
N TRP A 191 -3.86 10.22 5.67
CA TRP A 191 -2.45 10.02 5.31
C TRP A 191 -1.60 10.12 6.57
N PRO A 192 -1.22 9.01 7.19
CA PRO A 192 -0.40 9.02 8.40
C PRO A 192 0.99 9.57 8.12
N THR A 193 1.64 10.16 9.12
CA THR A 193 3.11 10.25 9.08
C THR A 193 3.71 8.84 9.13
N GLU A 194 4.98 8.69 8.72
CA GLU A 194 5.65 7.39 8.80
C GLU A 194 5.71 6.87 10.26
N ALA A 195 5.91 7.76 11.23
CA ALA A 195 5.88 7.43 12.64
C ALA A 195 4.50 6.92 13.09
N THR A 196 3.44 7.62 12.71
CA THR A 196 2.06 7.20 13.01
C THR A 196 1.72 5.86 12.38
N LEU A 197 2.14 5.59 11.14
CA LEU A 197 1.94 4.29 10.49
C LEU A 197 2.66 3.16 11.25
N ILE A 198 3.90 3.41 11.67
CA ILE A 198 4.69 2.44 12.46
C ILE A 198 4.00 2.15 13.79
N ASP A 199 3.53 3.18 14.50
CA ASP A 199 2.85 3.00 15.79
C ASP A 199 1.52 2.26 15.60
N MET A 200 0.75 2.61 14.60
CA MET A 200 -0.50 1.95 14.24
C MET A 200 -0.32 0.44 14.00
N VAL A 201 0.70 0.09 13.23
CA VAL A 201 1.05 -1.32 12.94
C VAL A 201 1.51 -2.04 14.21
N ARG A 202 2.33 -1.39 15.04
CA ARG A 202 2.80 -1.94 16.33
C ARG A 202 1.65 -2.20 17.29
N ASP A 203 0.72 -1.26 17.43
CA ASP A 203 -0.42 -1.36 18.34
C ASP A 203 -1.39 -2.48 17.93
N LEU A 204 -1.41 -2.84 16.66
CA LEU A 204 -2.15 -3.98 16.13
C LEU A 204 -1.45 -5.34 16.34
N GLY A 205 -0.29 -5.35 17.00
CA GLY A 205 0.41 -6.58 17.38
C GLY A 205 1.35 -7.17 16.33
N TRP A 206 1.66 -6.42 15.27
CA TRP A 206 2.66 -6.86 14.30
C TRP A 206 4.04 -6.89 14.94
N THR A 207 4.81 -7.95 14.64
CA THR A 207 6.12 -8.16 15.27
C THR A 207 7.29 -7.74 14.41
N ARG A 208 7.07 -7.63 13.09
CA ARG A 208 8.10 -7.24 12.14
C ARG A 208 7.55 -6.35 11.03
N MET A 209 8.24 -5.25 10.77
CA MET A 209 8.02 -4.37 9.64
C MET A 209 9.33 -4.20 8.88
N THR A 210 9.32 -4.44 7.57
CA THR A 210 10.46 -4.12 6.70
C THR A 210 10.11 -2.91 5.84
N MET A 211 10.88 -1.85 5.98
CA MET A 211 10.79 -0.63 5.17
C MET A 211 11.67 -0.79 3.94
N VAL A 212 11.09 -0.64 2.76
CA VAL A 212 11.84 -0.80 1.50
C VAL A 212 12.49 0.51 1.09
N GLU A 213 13.78 0.45 0.80
CA GLU A 213 14.61 1.60 0.43
C GLU A 213 15.03 1.56 -1.06
N PRO A 214 15.17 2.70 -1.70
CA PRO A 214 14.82 4.02 -1.21
C PRO A 214 13.30 4.26 -1.26
N PRO A 215 12.79 5.18 -0.43
CA PRO A 215 11.46 5.73 -0.68
C PRO A 215 11.48 6.53 -1.98
N TYR A 216 10.33 6.81 -2.53
CA TYR A 216 10.26 7.65 -3.73
C TYR A 216 9.31 8.82 -3.51
N LEU A 217 9.51 9.86 -4.32
CA LEU A 217 8.66 11.03 -4.27
C LEU A 217 7.46 10.81 -5.19
N SER A 218 6.29 10.98 -4.63
CA SER A 218 5.05 11.07 -5.36
C SER A 218 4.72 12.53 -5.67
N ARG A 219 3.61 12.73 -6.33
CA ARG A 219 3.04 14.06 -6.56
C ARG A 219 2.68 14.80 -5.26
N PHE A 220 2.42 14.08 -4.17
CA PHE A 220 1.93 14.63 -2.91
C PHE A 220 2.92 14.50 -1.74
N GLY A 221 4.08 13.91 -1.95
CA GLY A 221 5.08 13.76 -0.90
C GLY A 221 5.88 12.48 -1.00
N ARG A 222 6.00 11.78 0.12
CA ARG A 222 6.76 10.54 0.22
C ARG A 222 5.85 9.34 0.06
N ARG A 223 6.31 8.38 -0.73
CA ARG A 223 5.68 7.08 -0.89
C ARG A 223 6.68 5.96 -0.68
N ARG A 224 6.26 4.86 -0.08
CA ARG A 224 7.15 3.74 0.24
C ARG A 224 6.42 2.41 0.28
N PHE A 225 7.15 1.35 -0.02
CA PHE A 225 6.72 -0.01 0.29
C PHE A 225 7.12 -0.40 1.71
N TYR A 226 6.22 -1.14 2.35
CA TYR A 226 6.42 -1.80 3.63
C TYR A 226 6.00 -3.26 3.51
N VAL A 227 6.71 -4.16 4.21
CA VAL A 227 6.32 -5.55 4.33
C VAL A 227 6.12 -5.87 5.80
N LEU A 228 4.92 -6.29 6.16
CA LEU A 228 4.54 -6.67 7.52
C LEU A 228 4.58 -8.20 7.66
N GLN A 229 5.09 -8.69 8.81
CA GLN A 229 5.19 -10.12 9.14
C GLN A 229 5.07 -10.36 10.63
#